data_2e78d0ae9ad804f620f5d89f8784f812
#
_entry.id   2e78d0ae9ad804f620f5d89f8784f812
#
_cell.length_a   1.000
_cell.length_b   1.000
_cell.length_c   1.000
_cell.angle_alpha   90.00
_cell.angle_beta   90.00
_cell.angle_gamma   90.00
#
_symmetry.space_group_name_H-M   'P 1'
#
loop_
_entity.id
_entity.type
_entity.pdbx_description
1 polymer ?
#
loop_
_entity_poly.entity_id
_entity_poly.type
_entity_poly.pdbx_seq_one_letter_code
_entity_poly.pdbx_strand_id
1 'polypeptide(L)'
;MADDDLLATLDALIGANQDRRGALLPLLHAIQAQFGYIPDAAVPRLAQALRQSRADIDGVISFYRDFRRTPPRAHTLRLCRAESCQAMGADTLAHLLDHALAADGPVACEPVYCL
;
A
#
# COMPACT_ATOMS: atom_id res chain seq x y z
N MET A 1 -9.55 10.23 -12.94
CA MET A 1 -9.05 11.44 -12.25
C MET A 1 -7.96 12.05 -13.10
N ALA A 2 -8.03 13.33 -13.38
CA ALA A 2 -6.99 13.99 -14.16
C ALA A 2 -5.69 14.04 -13.37
N ASP A 3 -4.53 13.87 -14.06
CA ASP A 3 -3.23 13.90 -13.40
C ASP A 3 -2.99 15.20 -12.64
N ASP A 4 -3.51 16.31 -13.15
CA ASP A 4 -3.38 17.62 -12.50
C ASP A 4 -4.06 17.66 -11.12
N ASP A 5 -5.25 17.06 -11.00
CA ASP A 5 -5.96 16.99 -9.72
C ASP A 5 -5.21 16.10 -8.71
N LEU A 6 -4.66 15.01 -9.19
CA LEU A 6 -3.83 14.12 -8.37
C LEU A 6 -2.61 14.87 -7.83
N LEU A 7 -1.91 15.58 -8.70
CA LEU A 7 -0.70 16.33 -8.32
C LEU A 7 -1.04 17.47 -7.34
N ALA A 8 -2.13 18.20 -7.58
CA ALA A 8 -2.58 19.27 -6.69
C ALA A 8 -2.93 18.72 -5.29
N THR A 9 -3.61 17.58 -5.23
CA THR A 9 -3.96 16.95 -3.96
C THR A 9 -2.71 16.46 -3.22
N LEU A 10 -1.76 15.88 -3.94
CA LEU A 10 -0.47 15.47 -3.37
C LEU A 10 0.28 16.66 -2.78
N ASP A 11 0.37 17.75 -3.51
CA ASP A 11 1.06 18.95 -3.04
C ASP A 11 0.40 19.53 -1.79
N ALA A 12 -0.93 19.51 -1.73
CA ALA A 12 -1.68 19.98 -0.56
C ALA A 12 -1.40 19.10 0.67
N LEU A 13 -1.40 17.77 0.50
CA LEU A 13 -1.10 16.83 1.59
C LEU A 13 0.34 16.99 2.09
N ILE A 14 1.29 17.12 1.17
CA ILE A 14 2.69 17.31 1.51
C ILE A 14 2.88 18.63 2.24
N GLY A 15 2.30 19.71 1.74
CA GLY A 15 2.40 21.03 2.35
C GLY A 15 1.84 21.09 3.77
N ALA A 16 0.78 20.33 4.03
CA ALA A 16 0.15 20.30 5.35
C ALA A 16 0.97 19.53 6.40
N ASN A 17 1.86 18.64 5.97
CA ASN A 17 2.54 17.70 6.88
C ASN A 17 4.06 17.74 6.82
N GLN A 18 4.65 18.44 5.85
CA GLN A 18 6.10 18.37 5.61
C GLN A 18 6.95 18.87 6.78
N ASP A 19 6.42 19.79 7.57
CA ASP A 19 7.15 20.38 8.71
C ASP A 19 7.14 19.51 9.96
N ARG A 20 6.41 18.40 9.93
CA ARG A 20 6.34 17.50 11.08
C ARG A 20 7.62 16.66 11.15
N ARG A 21 8.08 16.46 12.39
CA ARG A 21 9.22 15.59 12.62
C ARG A 21 8.84 14.15 12.25
N GLY A 22 9.68 13.48 11.45
CA GLY A 22 9.37 12.15 10.96
C GLY A 22 8.16 12.12 10.02
N ALA A 23 8.05 13.08 9.12
CA ALA A 23 6.87 13.32 8.30
C ALA A 23 6.58 12.23 7.28
N LEU A 24 7.57 11.39 6.90
CA LEU A 24 7.40 10.46 5.78
C LEU A 24 6.28 9.44 6.02
N LEU A 25 6.30 8.74 7.15
CA LEU A 25 5.25 7.73 7.42
C LEU A 25 3.85 8.35 7.54
N PRO A 26 3.64 9.42 8.31
CA PRO A 26 2.33 10.08 8.33
C PRO A 26 1.87 10.55 6.95
N LEU A 27 2.80 11.05 6.11
CA LEU A 27 2.47 11.48 4.75
C LEU A 27 2.06 10.31 3.87
N LEU A 28 2.77 9.19 3.94
CA LEU A 28 2.43 8.01 3.17
C LEU A 28 1.05 7.47 3.58
N HIS A 29 0.74 7.46 4.86
CA HIS A 29 -0.59 7.07 5.34
C HIS A 29 -1.68 8.01 4.85
N ALA A 30 -1.44 9.32 4.87
CA ALA A 30 -2.39 10.31 4.39
C ALA A 30 -2.65 10.17 2.88
N ILE A 31 -1.59 9.95 2.10
CA ILE A 31 -1.69 9.73 0.65
C ILE A 31 -2.49 8.46 0.35
N GLN A 32 -2.17 7.36 1.04
CA GLN A 32 -2.89 6.11 0.84
C GLN A 32 -4.36 6.22 1.26
N ALA A 33 -4.66 6.93 2.34
CA ALA A 33 -6.04 7.17 2.77
C ALA A 33 -6.83 7.96 1.72
N GLN A 34 -6.17 8.91 1.05
CA GLN A 34 -6.81 9.76 0.04
C GLN A 34 -7.02 9.03 -1.29
N PHE A 35 -6.02 8.29 -1.75
CA PHE A 35 -6.02 7.66 -3.08
C PHE A 35 -6.27 6.15 -3.06
N GLY A 36 -6.18 5.52 -1.90
CA GLY A 36 -6.24 4.06 -1.76
C GLY A 36 -4.91 3.36 -2.02
N TYR A 37 -3.90 4.05 -2.51
CA TYR A 37 -2.56 3.54 -2.81
C TYR A 37 -1.56 4.69 -2.86
N ILE A 38 -0.28 4.37 -2.99
CA ILE A 38 0.77 5.38 -3.15
C ILE A 38 1.07 5.51 -4.65
N PRO A 39 0.62 6.59 -5.31
CA PRO A 39 0.93 6.79 -6.74
C PRO A 39 2.43 6.97 -6.97
N ASP A 40 2.93 6.49 -8.11
CA ASP A 40 4.35 6.65 -8.47
C ASP A 40 4.77 8.12 -8.51
N ALA A 41 3.87 9.03 -8.90
CA ALA A 41 4.12 10.45 -8.94
C ALA A 41 4.38 11.06 -7.56
N ALA A 42 3.96 10.39 -6.47
CA ALA A 42 4.19 10.88 -5.11
C ALA A 42 5.65 10.78 -4.70
N VAL A 43 6.39 9.77 -5.18
CA VAL A 43 7.77 9.52 -4.76
C VAL A 43 8.70 10.71 -5.06
N PRO A 44 8.80 11.22 -6.30
CA PRO A 44 9.67 12.37 -6.56
C PRO A 44 9.26 13.63 -5.80
N ARG A 45 7.97 13.83 -5.57
CA ARG A 45 7.47 14.99 -4.82
C ARG A 45 7.81 14.91 -3.33
N LEU A 46 7.69 13.71 -2.74
CA LEU A 46 8.10 13.47 -1.37
C LEU A 46 9.62 13.62 -1.21
N ALA A 47 10.38 13.10 -2.17
CA ALA A 47 11.84 13.21 -2.17
C ALA A 47 12.28 14.67 -2.13
N GLN A 48 11.67 15.51 -2.94
CA GLN A 48 11.98 16.92 -2.99
C GLN A 48 11.55 17.66 -1.71
N ALA A 49 10.34 17.41 -1.24
CA ALA A 49 9.78 18.10 -0.08
C ALA A 49 10.50 17.74 1.21
N LEU A 50 10.86 16.47 1.39
CA LEU A 50 11.48 15.96 2.61
C LEU A 50 13.02 15.89 2.52
N ARG A 51 13.59 16.26 1.39
CA ARG A 51 15.03 16.23 1.13
C ARG A 51 15.63 14.84 1.36
N GLN A 52 14.92 13.84 0.88
CA GLN A 52 15.36 12.43 0.94
C GLN A 52 15.51 11.89 -0.48
N SER A 53 16.29 10.82 -0.62
CA SER A 53 16.43 10.18 -1.92
C SER A 53 15.17 9.39 -2.29
N ARG A 54 14.96 9.20 -3.60
CA ARG A 54 13.87 8.33 -4.07
C ARG A 54 14.04 6.92 -3.56
N ALA A 55 15.28 6.43 -3.49
CA ALA A 55 15.58 5.09 -3.01
C ALA A 55 15.17 4.92 -1.54
N ASP A 56 15.40 5.94 -0.70
CA ASP A 56 14.99 5.91 0.70
C ASP A 56 13.46 5.79 0.82
N ILE A 57 12.74 6.58 0.02
CA ILE A 57 11.27 6.58 0.05
C ILE A 57 10.72 5.25 -0.48
N ASP A 58 11.24 4.77 -1.62
CA ASP A 58 10.84 3.47 -2.18
C ASP A 58 11.14 2.33 -1.20
N GLY A 59 12.26 2.40 -0.49
CA GLY A 59 12.64 1.44 0.52
C GLY A 59 11.63 1.38 1.67
N VAL A 60 11.16 2.54 2.13
CA VAL A 60 10.14 2.61 3.19
C VAL A 60 8.82 2.04 2.70
N ILE A 61 8.37 2.40 1.50
CA ILE A 61 7.13 1.88 0.94
C ILE A 61 7.18 0.36 0.79
N SER A 62 8.32 -0.17 0.35
CA SER A 62 8.50 -1.62 0.18
C SER A 62 8.59 -2.36 1.51
N PHE A 63 9.17 -1.74 2.53
CA PHE A 63 9.35 -2.34 3.84
C PHE A 63 8.03 -2.53 4.59
N TYR A 64 7.15 -1.56 4.52
CA TYR A 64 5.86 -1.61 5.23
C TYR A 64 4.80 -2.21 4.31
N ARG A 65 4.25 -3.36 4.68
CA ARG A 65 3.28 -4.11 3.88
C ARG A 65 1.96 -3.39 3.68
N ASP A 66 1.62 -2.46 4.55
CA ASP A 66 0.36 -1.73 4.48
C ASP A 66 0.32 -0.78 3.29
N PHE A 67 1.47 -0.37 2.76
CA PHE A 67 1.51 0.54 1.61
C PHE A 67 1.34 -0.22 0.30
N ARG A 68 0.51 0.33 -0.58
CA ARG A 68 0.19 -0.24 -1.89
C ARG A 68 0.66 0.71 -2.98
N ARG A 69 1.21 0.15 -4.06
CA ARG A 69 1.66 0.91 -5.22
C ARG A 69 0.64 0.90 -6.36
N THR A 70 -0.42 0.11 -6.24
CA THR A 70 -1.47 -0.03 -7.24
C THR A 70 -2.83 0.16 -6.58
N PRO A 71 -3.86 0.62 -7.33
CA PRO A 71 -5.20 0.76 -6.77
C PRO A 71 -5.69 -0.55 -6.16
N PRO A 72 -6.28 -0.52 -4.95
CA PRO A 72 -6.80 -1.73 -4.33
C PRO A 72 -8.05 -2.22 -5.07
N ARG A 73 -8.30 -3.52 -4.98
CA ARG A 73 -9.56 -4.08 -5.40
C ARG A 73 -10.66 -3.71 -4.40
N ALA A 74 -11.91 -3.93 -4.77
CA ALA A 74 -13.05 -3.60 -3.92
C ALA A 74 -12.96 -4.25 -2.52
N HIS A 75 -12.47 -5.50 -2.48
CA HIS A 75 -12.31 -6.23 -1.22
C HIS A 75 -10.95 -6.89 -1.16
N THR A 76 -10.38 -6.96 0.04
CA THR A 76 -9.14 -7.68 0.29
C THR A 76 -9.40 -8.77 1.32
N LEU A 77 -9.12 -10.02 0.94
CA LEU A 77 -9.18 -11.17 1.82
C LEU A 77 -7.76 -11.51 2.28
N ARG A 78 -7.54 -11.53 3.58
CA ARG A 78 -6.24 -11.87 4.14
C ARG A 78 -6.28 -13.28 4.68
N LEU A 79 -5.38 -14.12 4.17
CA LEU A 79 -5.28 -15.53 4.57
C LEU A 79 -3.97 -15.74 5.30
N CYS A 80 -4.05 -16.21 6.54
CA CYS A 80 -2.85 -16.52 7.32
C CYS A 80 -2.16 -17.78 6.79
N ARG A 81 -0.88 -17.65 6.46
CA ARG A 81 -0.04 -18.73 5.94
C ARG A 81 1.09 -19.09 6.92
N ALA A 82 0.94 -18.74 8.21
CA ALA A 82 1.89 -19.13 9.24
C ALA A 82 1.85 -20.67 9.48
N GLU A 83 2.87 -21.21 10.10
CA GLU A 83 3.01 -22.67 10.29
C GLU A 83 1.80 -23.30 10.97
N SER A 84 1.28 -22.65 12.03
CA SER A 84 0.11 -23.17 12.76
C SER A 84 -1.13 -23.19 11.88
N CYS A 85 -1.33 -22.16 11.07
CA CYS A 85 -2.46 -22.10 10.14
C CYS A 85 -2.30 -23.11 9.00
N GLN A 86 -1.09 -23.32 8.50
CA GLN A 86 -0.81 -24.36 7.50
C GLN A 86 -1.14 -25.74 8.04
N ALA A 87 -0.78 -26.01 9.29
CA ALA A 87 -1.09 -27.28 9.96
C ALA A 87 -2.60 -27.50 10.09
N MET A 88 -3.38 -26.44 10.17
CA MET A 88 -4.84 -26.49 10.29
C MET A 88 -5.57 -26.42 8.95
N GLY A 89 -4.86 -26.48 7.84
CA GLY A 89 -5.46 -26.57 6.50
C GLY A 89 -5.42 -25.28 5.67
N ALA A 90 -4.58 -24.30 6.01
CA ALA A 90 -4.49 -23.05 5.26
C ALA A 90 -4.11 -23.26 3.79
N ASP A 91 -3.24 -24.23 3.49
CA ASP A 91 -2.83 -24.53 2.11
C ASP A 91 -4.00 -25.04 1.27
N THR A 92 -4.84 -25.92 1.85
CA THR A 92 -6.06 -26.38 1.17
C THR A 92 -7.00 -25.23 0.90
N LEU A 93 -7.19 -24.33 1.88
CA LEU A 93 -8.02 -23.17 1.71
C LEU A 93 -7.46 -22.22 0.64
N ALA A 94 -6.15 -22.03 0.60
CA ALA A 94 -5.49 -21.22 -0.42
C ALA A 94 -5.77 -21.75 -1.82
N HIS A 95 -5.67 -23.06 -2.02
CA HIS A 95 -5.99 -23.69 -3.31
C HIS A 95 -7.45 -23.48 -3.72
N LEU A 96 -8.38 -23.65 -2.77
CA LEU A 96 -9.80 -23.40 -3.03
C LEU A 96 -10.04 -21.94 -3.43
N LEU A 97 -9.40 -21.00 -2.76
CA LEU A 97 -9.55 -19.58 -3.06
C LEU A 97 -8.95 -19.23 -4.42
N ASP A 98 -7.81 -19.79 -4.79
CA ASP A 98 -7.19 -19.57 -6.09
C ASP A 98 -8.11 -20.01 -7.24
N HIS A 99 -8.86 -21.09 -7.04
CA HIS A 99 -9.83 -21.54 -8.02
C HIS A 99 -11.15 -20.77 -7.99
N ALA A 100 -11.57 -20.34 -6.81
CA ALA A 100 -12.86 -19.66 -6.65
C ALA A 100 -12.80 -18.16 -7.02
N LEU A 101 -11.65 -17.53 -6.83
CA LEU A 101 -11.49 -16.08 -7.06
C LEU A 101 -10.86 -15.83 -8.43
N ALA A 102 -11.48 -14.96 -9.21
CA ALA A 102 -10.90 -14.54 -10.49
C ALA A 102 -9.66 -13.69 -10.25
N ALA A 103 -8.62 -13.87 -11.07
CA ALA A 103 -7.36 -13.13 -10.94
C ALA A 103 -7.58 -11.62 -11.02
N ASP A 104 -8.54 -11.17 -11.84
CA ASP A 104 -8.88 -9.75 -12.03
C ASP A 104 -10.20 -9.37 -11.36
N GLY A 105 -10.71 -10.21 -10.46
CA GLY A 105 -11.99 -10.00 -9.81
C GLY A 105 -11.97 -8.93 -8.73
N PRO A 106 -13.12 -8.63 -8.11
CA PRO A 106 -13.23 -7.58 -7.10
C PRO A 106 -12.58 -7.95 -5.75
N VAL A 107 -12.17 -9.21 -5.58
CA VAL A 107 -11.57 -9.69 -4.33
C VAL A 107 -10.12 -10.05 -4.58
N ALA A 108 -9.21 -9.42 -3.84
CA ALA A 108 -7.80 -9.79 -3.80
C ALA A 108 -7.54 -10.67 -2.59
N CYS A 109 -6.73 -11.70 -2.75
CA CYS A 109 -6.30 -12.55 -1.63
C CYS A 109 -4.83 -12.27 -1.33
N GLU A 110 -4.53 -11.87 -0.10
CA GLU A 110 -3.18 -11.54 0.34
C GLU A 110 -2.73 -12.50 1.44
N PRO A 111 -1.51 -13.05 1.36
CA PRO A 111 -1.00 -13.84 2.46
C PRO A 111 -0.60 -12.96 3.64
N VAL A 112 -0.93 -13.39 4.84
CA VAL A 112 -0.46 -12.77 6.08
C VAL A 112 0.15 -13.86 6.97
N TYR A 113 0.89 -13.45 7.95
CA TYR A 113 1.55 -14.38 8.87
C TYR A 113 1.32 -13.86 10.28
N CYS A 114 0.64 -14.64 11.11
CA CYS A 114 0.41 -14.26 12.49
C CYS A 114 1.74 -14.32 13.28
N LEU A 115 1.84 -13.47 14.28
CA LEU A 115 3.03 -13.40 15.13
C LEU A 115 2.94 -14.36 16.31
#